data_9417a64fced96bc9173f4c9be20efde4
#
_entry.id   9417a64fced96bc9173f4c9be20efde4
#
_cell.length_a   1.000
_cell.length_b   1.000
_cell.length_c   1.000
_cell.angle_alpha   90.00
_cell.angle_beta   90.00
_cell.angle_gamma   90.00
#
_symmetry.space_group_name_H-M   'P 1'
#
loop_
_entity.id
_entity.type
_entity.pdbx_description
1 polymer ?
#
loop_
_entity_poly.entity_id
_entity_poly.type
_entity_poly.pdbx_seq_one_letter_code
_entity_poly.pdbx_strand_id
1 'polypeptide(L)'
;MKRFPLVFLGLAVALAGHAYPLPLGEGGAPRSASPIGRSLKKGPLGEGSLPPTLSAKAVSEIDALLQEAVRQGTVPGVVAIVTNKDRVLYHGAFGLMDTGKRKPMQKDSIFRIASMTKPVTSVAIMMLKEQGKLGLDDPVSKYLPAFQNREVISSFNPADATYKTKKAANEVLIRHLLTNTSGLAYAFSNDTVNRLQQKTQVEAEDLPLLYEPGTRWTYSGSTRVLGLVIEKITGGGLEKFFEQRIFRPLELEDTAYSVPAAKAGRTVTIQQREKGKLMELPNPERLEGPARGDGGLFSTASDYAKFLQMFLNDGQWRGATLVHKESIEAMTRNQIGNVIVDTQQTTNPLRSLNFPFGAGQDKFGFGFQITASNKDNPNLRSPGSYTWAGINNTHFWVDPKRQIAAVILMQILPFYDDGCMKVYRDFEAAIGRNLR
;
A
#
# COMPACT_ATOMS: atom_id res chain seq x y z
N MET A 1 32.76 -18.67 -34.69
CA MET A 1 33.79 -19.58 -34.14
C MET A 1 34.84 -18.75 -33.42
N LYS A 2 34.92 -18.81 -32.12
CA LYS A 2 36.09 -18.80 -31.20
C LYS A 2 35.54 -18.59 -29.80
N ARG A 3 35.52 -19.70 -29.04
CA ARG A 3 35.22 -19.74 -27.60
C ARG A 3 36.48 -19.35 -26.82
N PHE A 4 36.34 -18.52 -25.77
CA PHE A 4 37.35 -18.35 -24.73
C PHE A 4 36.77 -18.83 -23.39
N PRO A 5 37.54 -19.57 -22.59
CA PRO A 5 37.07 -20.10 -21.31
C PRO A 5 37.27 -19.10 -20.19
N LEU A 6 36.29 -19.01 -19.29
CA LEU A 6 36.39 -18.31 -17.99
C LEU A 6 37.19 -19.20 -17.01
N VAL A 7 38.24 -18.61 -16.46
CA VAL A 7 39.00 -19.17 -15.33
C VAL A 7 38.40 -18.63 -14.04
N PHE A 8 37.89 -19.54 -13.21
CA PHE A 8 37.52 -19.22 -11.80
C PHE A 8 38.76 -19.23 -10.94
N LEU A 9 39.07 -18.08 -10.28
CA LEU A 9 40.05 -18.01 -9.20
C LEU A 9 39.25 -17.77 -7.88
N GLY A 10 39.16 -18.79 -7.06
CA GLY A 10 38.58 -18.68 -5.73
C GLY A 10 39.61 -18.12 -4.78
N LEU A 11 39.22 -17.08 -4.03
CA LEU A 11 39.98 -16.58 -2.88
C LEU A 11 39.13 -16.80 -1.63
N ALA A 12 39.54 -17.78 -0.83
CA ALA A 12 39.00 -18.01 0.52
C ALA A 12 39.68 -17.02 1.49
N VAL A 13 38.91 -16.16 2.12
CA VAL A 13 39.36 -15.35 3.25
C VAL A 13 38.71 -15.87 4.53
N ALA A 14 39.52 -16.43 5.41
CA ALA A 14 39.12 -16.83 6.76
C ALA A 14 38.97 -15.58 7.64
N LEU A 15 37.81 -15.37 8.24
CA LEU A 15 37.58 -14.35 9.28
C LEU A 15 37.62 -15.01 10.65
N ALA A 16 38.67 -14.70 11.40
CA ALA A 16 38.80 -15.02 12.82
C ALA A 16 37.84 -14.16 13.65
N GLY A 17 37.05 -14.80 14.48
CA GLY A 17 36.18 -14.14 15.44
C GLY A 17 36.96 -13.49 16.59
N HIS A 18 36.61 -12.24 16.90
CA HIS A 18 36.95 -11.62 18.19
C HIS A 18 35.64 -11.28 18.91
N ALA A 19 35.43 -12.01 20.02
CA ALA A 19 34.39 -11.72 20.99
C ALA A 19 34.90 -10.64 21.95
N TYR A 20 34.14 -9.54 22.13
CA TYR A 20 34.36 -8.59 23.24
C TYR A 20 33.37 -8.89 24.39
N PRO A 21 33.84 -8.94 25.66
CA PRO A 21 32.97 -9.15 26.81
C PRO A 21 32.28 -7.85 27.24
N LEU A 22 31.03 -7.97 27.69
CA LEU A 22 30.27 -6.93 28.35
C LEU A 22 30.75 -6.72 29.80
N PRO A 23 30.79 -5.47 30.32
CA PRO A 23 31.05 -5.25 31.73
C PRO A 23 29.80 -5.47 32.60
N LEU A 24 29.95 -6.23 33.65
CA LEU A 24 28.99 -6.39 34.74
C LEU A 24 29.08 -5.14 35.63
N GLY A 25 27.97 -4.42 35.77
CA GLY A 25 27.81 -3.31 36.72
C GLY A 25 27.16 -3.82 38.02
N GLU A 26 27.79 -3.49 39.13
CA GLU A 26 27.47 -3.90 40.49
C GLU A 26 26.18 -3.27 41.03
N GLY A 27 25.56 -3.99 41.98
CA GLY A 27 24.30 -3.69 42.61
C GLY A 27 24.34 -2.50 43.57
N GLY A 28 23.26 -1.73 43.60
CA GLY A 28 22.92 -0.77 44.65
C GLY A 28 21.54 -1.06 45.21
N ALA A 29 21.45 -1.26 46.53
CA ALA A 29 20.24 -1.57 47.25
C ALA A 29 19.21 -0.42 47.29
N PRO A 30 17.90 -0.71 47.47
CA PRO A 30 16.84 0.30 47.34
C PRO A 30 16.68 1.14 48.62
N ARG A 31 16.60 2.46 48.43
CA ARG A 31 16.13 3.41 49.46
C ARG A 31 14.61 3.50 49.40
N SER A 32 13.99 3.26 50.54
CA SER A 32 12.57 3.45 50.83
C SER A 32 12.12 4.91 50.63
N ALA A 33 11.09 5.13 49.82
CA ALA A 33 10.38 6.41 49.76
C ALA A 33 8.92 6.21 50.17
N SER A 34 8.49 7.02 51.12
CA SER A 34 7.16 7.08 51.71
C SER A 34 6.10 7.54 50.68
N PRO A 35 4.81 7.17 50.84
CA PRO A 35 3.75 7.52 49.92
C PRO A 35 3.22 8.92 50.17
N ILE A 36 3.41 9.85 49.21
CA ILE A 36 2.64 11.09 49.20
C ILE A 36 1.39 10.81 48.33
N GLY A 37 0.28 10.62 49.00
CA GLY A 37 -1.03 10.52 48.37
C GLY A 37 -1.43 11.85 47.70
N ARG A 38 -1.38 11.92 46.37
CA ARG A 38 -2.16 12.89 45.58
C ARG A 38 -3.31 12.16 44.92
N SER A 39 -4.50 12.39 45.49
CA SER A 39 -5.78 12.06 44.85
C SER A 39 -5.89 12.83 43.53
N LEU A 40 -5.60 12.16 42.43
CA LEU A 40 -5.98 12.62 41.10
C LEU A 40 -7.48 12.41 40.97
N LYS A 41 -8.26 13.50 41.04
CA LYS A 41 -9.67 13.50 40.63
C LYS A 41 -9.74 13.00 39.20
N LYS A 42 -10.27 11.79 39.00
CA LYS A 42 -10.70 11.30 37.69
C LYS A 42 -11.77 12.28 37.20
N GLY A 43 -11.45 13.08 36.17
CA GLY A 43 -12.46 13.75 35.36
C GLY A 43 -13.39 12.70 34.74
N PRO A 44 -14.63 13.04 34.35
CA PRO A 44 -15.54 12.09 33.77
C PRO A 44 -14.90 11.50 32.52
N LEU A 45 -14.66 10.19 32.56
CA LEU A 45 -14.35 9.40 31.36
C LEU A 45 -15.53 9.60 30.41
N GLY A 46 -15.29 10.23 29.26
CA GLY A 46 -16.30 10.29 28.20
C GLY A 46 -16.85 8.89 27.98
N GLU A 47 -18.16 8.77 27.93
CA GLU A 47 -18.87 7.53 27.65
C GLU A 47 -18.23 6.87 26.45
N GLY A 48 -17.47 5.79 26.65
CA GLY A 48 -16.84 5.04 25.59
C GLY A 48 -17.95 4.45 24.71
N SER A 49 -18.08 4.94 23.48
CA SER A 49 -18.97 4.33 22.51
C SER A 49 -18.66 2.85 22.41
N LEU A 50 -19.69 2.01 22.42
CA LEU A 50 -19.54 0.58 22.26
C LEU A 50 -18.76 0.29 20.95
N PRO A 51 -17.89 -0.74 20.93
CA PRO A 51 -17.15 -1.07 19.74
C PRO A 51 -18.12 -1.41 18.59
N PRO A 52 -17.83 -0.97 17.35
CA PRO A 52 -18.73 -1.17 16.22
C PRO A 52 -19.01 -2.67 15.98
N THR A 53 -20.26 -2.95 15.56
CA THR A 53 -20.74 -4.31 15.30
C THR A 53 -21.56 -4.37 14.02
N LEU A 54 -21.66 -5.57 13.43
CA LEU A 54 -22.60 -5.90 12.36
C LEU A 54 -23.57 -6.96 12.88
N SER A 55 -24.88 -6.73 12.70
CA SER A 55 -25.91 -7.72 13.06
C SER A 55 -25.90 -8.91 12.08
N ALA A 56 -26.51 -10.03 12.47
CA ALA A 56 -26.71 -11.18 11.57
C ALA A 56 -27.45 -10.77 10.28
N LYS A 57 -28.43 -9.87 10.37
CA LYS A 57 -29.14 -9.32 9.20
C LYS A 57 -28.19 -8.54 8.28
N ALA A 58 -27.31 -7.72 8.85
CA ALA A 58 -26.29 -6.98 8.09
C ALA A 58 -25.33 -7.93 7.35
N VAL A 59 -24.87 -8.98 8.04
CA VAL A 59 -24.02 -10.02 7.45
C VAL A 59 -24.74 -10.68 6.27
N SER A 60 -26.02 -11.09 6.44
CA SER A 60 -26.80 -11.71 5.35
C SER A 60 -27.03 -10.76 4.17
N GLU A 61 -27.22 -9.43 4.41
CA GLU A 61 -27.34 -8.44 3.34
C GLU A 61 -26.04 -8.33 2.53
N ILE A 62 -24.88 -8.30 3.21
CA ILE A 62 -23.58 -8.25 2.55
C ILE A 62 -23.31 -9.53 1.76
N ASP A 63 -23.63 -10.70 2.33
CA ASP A 63 -23.50 -12.00 1.64
C ASP A 63 -24.35 -12.03 0.36
N ALA A 64 -25.62 -11.62 0.45
CA ALA A 64 -26.52 -11.59 -0.70
C ALA A 64 -26.02 -10.66 -1.82
N LEU A 65 -25.48 -9.49 -1.46
CA LEU A 65 -24.91 -8.54 -2.41
C LEU A 65 -23.71 -9.14 -3.17
N LEU A 66 -22.77 -9.76 -2.46
CA LEU A 66 -21.56 -10.32 -3.07
C LEU A 66 -21.88 -11.60 -3.87
N GLN A 67 -22.79 -12.43 -3.40
CA GLN A 67 -23.29 -13.60 -4.14
C GLN A 67 -23.98 -13.18 -5.45
N GLU A 68 -24.81 -12.14 -5.40
CA GLU A 68 -25.50 -11.62 -6.57
C GLU A 68 -24.54 -11.07 -7.61
N ALA A 69 -23.48 -10.35 -7.20
CA ALA A 69 -22.44 -9.87 -8.10
C ALA A 69 -21.74 -11.02 -8.85
N VAL A 70 -21.50 -12.14 -8.17
CA VAL A 70 -20.94 -13.35 -8.78
C VAL A 70 -21.96 -14.03 -9.70
N ARG A 71 -23.21 -14.16 -9.25
CA ARG A 71 -24.29 -14.80 -10.04
C ARG A 71 -24.55 -14.07 -11.35
N GLN A 72 -24.49 -12.73 -11.35
CA GLN A 72 -24.64 -11.89 -12.54
C GLN A 72 -23.40 -11.90 -13.44
N GLY A 73 -22.29 -12.53 -13.03
CA GLY A 73 -21.03 -12.50 -13.76
C GLY A 73 -20.31 -11.13 -13.73
N THR A 74 -20.72 -10.24 -12.81
CA THR A 74 -20.06 -8.95 -12.61
C THR A 74 -18.62 -9.17 -12.18
N VAL A 75 -18.37 -10.11 -11.29
CA VAL A 75 -17.03 -10.59 -10.89
C VAL A 75 -17.01 -12.13 -10.85
N PRO A 76 -15.92 -12.79 -11.23
CA PRO A 76 -15.83 -14.27 -11.17
C PRO A 76 -15.78 -14.78 -9.73
N GLY A 77 -15.22 -13.97 -8.83
CA GLY A 77 -15.11 -14.26 -7.41
C GLY A 77 -14.62 -13.07 -6.63
N VAL A 78 -14.89 -13.08 -5.34
CA VAL A 78 -14.57 -12.01 -4.41
C VAL A 78 -14.32 -12.53 -3.00
N VAL A 79 -13.34 -11.94 -2.30
CA VAL A 79 -13.19 -12.08 -0.84
C VAL A 79 -13.31 -10.70 -0.23
N ALA A 80 -14.13 -10.58 0.84
CA ALA A 80 -14.30 -9.33 1.55
C ALA A 80 -14.25 -9.55 3.06
N ILE A 81 -13.62 -8.63 3.78
CA ILE A 81 -13.49 -8.65 5.24
C ILE A 81 -13.73 -7.26 5.81
N VAL A 82 -14.38 -7.21 6.96
CA VAL A 82 -14.55 -6.00 7.78
C VAL A 82 -14.04 -6.30 9.18
N THR A 83 -13.27 -5.40 9.74
CA THR A 83 -12.73 -5.53 11.10
C THR A 83 -12.87 -4.22 11.87
N ASN A 84 -12.97 -4.31 13.19
CA ASN A 84 -12.63 -3.21 14.08
C ASN A 84 -11.21 -3.42 14.63
N LYS A 85 -10.80 -2.63 15.60
CA LYS A 85 -9.46 -2.71 16.19
C LYS A 85 -9.15 -4.06 16.86
N ASP A 86 -10.17 -4.81 17.31
CA ASP A 86 -10.02 -5.99 18.16
C ASP A 86 -10.38 -7.31 17.44
N ARG A 87 -11.35 -7.27 16.51
CA ARG A 87 -11.92 -8.49 15.92
C ARG A 87 -12.45 -8.29 14.50
N VAL A 88 -12.57 -9.39 13.78
CA VAL A 88 -13.27 -9.47 12.49
C VAL A 88 -14.77 -9.38 12.74
N LEU A 89 -15.46 -8.47 12.03
CA LEU A 89 -16.91 -8.26 12.06
C LEU A 89 -17.63 -9.00 10.93
N TYR A 90 -16.95 -9.18 9.80
CA TYR A 90 -17.42 -9.86 8.60
C TYR A 90 -16.27 -10.51 7.85
N HIS A 91 -16.47 -11.70 7.28
CA HIS A 91 -15.52 -12.33 6.36
C HIS A 91 -16.27 -13.27 5.43
N GLY A 92 -16.39 -12.90 4.15
CA GLY A 92 -17.06 -13.66 3.09
C GLY A 92 -16.16 -13.99 1.92
N ALA A 93 -16.40 -15.11 1.25
CA ALA A 93 -15.72 -15.55 0.03
C ALA A 93 -16.76 -16.17 -0.92
N PHE A 94 -16.85 -15.69 -2.15
CA PHE A 94 -17.88 -16.10 -3.11
C PHE A 94 -17.30 -16.26 -4.51
N GLY A 95 -17.88 -17.18 -5.30
CA GLY A 95 -17.50 -17.43 -6.68
C GLY A 95 -16.27 -18.32 -6.82
N LEU A 96 -15.47 -18.09 -7.86
CA LEU A 96 -14.35 -18.93 -8.25
C LEU A 96 -13.01 -18.18 -8.09
N MET A 97 -12.01 -18.85 -7.54
CA MET A 97 -10.63 -18.38 -7.51
C MET A 97 -9.84 -18.76 -8.76
N ASP A 98 -10.26 -19.83 -9.43
CA ASP A 98 -9.71 -20.32 -10.71
C ASP A 98 -10.90 -20.69 -11.59
N THR A 99 -11.13 -19.87 -12.62
CA THR A 99 -12.28 -20.04 -13.52
C THR A 99 -12.08 -21.21 -14.48
N GLY A 100 -10.85 -21.44 -14.93
CA GLY A 100 -10.50 -22.55 -15.82
C GLY A 100 -10.70 -23.91 -15.16
N LYS A 101 -10.30 -24.07 -13.91
CA LYS A 101 -10.46 -25.30 -13.11
C LYS A 101 -11.75 -25.34 -12.30
N ARG A 102 -12.60 -24.31 -12.38
CA ARG A 102 -13.83 -24.14 -11.59
C ARG A 102 -13.61 -24.30 -10.07
N LYS A 103 -12.45 -23.82 -9.59
CA LYS A 103 -12.10 -23.93 -8.17
C LYS A 103 -12.82 -22.85 -7.35
N PRO A 104 -13.54 -23.20 -6.27
CA PRO A 104 -14.28 -22.22 -5.47
C PRO A 104 -13.34 -21.27 -4.73
N MET A 105 -13.78 -20.00 -4.59
CA MET A 105 -13.11 -18.99 -3.78
C MET A 105 -13.13 -19.40 -2.30
N GLN A 106 -12.01 -19.20 -1.60
CA GLN A 106 -11.86 -19.48 -0.18
C GLN A 106 -11.49 -18.19 0.57
N LYS A 107 -11.82 -18.11 1.86
CA LYS A 107 -11.48 -16.97 2.71
C LYS A 107 -9.96 -16.71 2.81
N ASP A 108 -9.18 -17.78 2.67
CA ASP A 108 -7.72 -17.78 2.69
C ASP A 108 -7.07 -17.77 1.29
N SER A 109 -7.86 -17.49 0.24
CA SER A 109 -7.33 -17.30 -1.12
C SER A 109 -6.31 -16.18 -1.16
N ILE A 110 -5.21 -16.43 -1.90
CA ILE A 110 -4.06 -15.52 -2.00
C ILE A 110 -4.21 -14.68 -3.26
N PHE A 111 -4.20 -13.37 -3.08
CA PHE A 111 -4.35 -12.38 -4.14
C PHE A 111 -3.04 -11.64 -4.39
N ARG A 112 -2.80 -11.26 -5.63
CA ARG A 112 -1.78 -10.28 -5.97
C ARG A 112 -2.31 -8.89 -5.61
N ILE A 113 -1.82 -8.30 -4.53
CA ILE A 113 -2.34 -7.04 -3.99
C ILE A 113 -1.72 -5.79 -4.65
N ALA A 114 -0.74 -5.97 -5.52
CA ALA A 114 -0.12 -4.91 -6.33
C ALA A 114 0.18 -3.64 -5.51
N SER A 115 -0.42 -2.49 -5.86
CA SER A 115 -0.15 -1.20 -5.23
C SER A 115 -0.61 -1.08 -3.77
N MET A 116 -1.34 -2.05 -3.23
CA MET A 116 -1.53 -2.14 -1.77
C MET A 116 -0.22 -2.46 -1.02
N THR A 117 0.88 -2.75 -1.74
CA THR A 117 2.25 -2.78 -1.20
C THR A 117 2.72 -1.40 -0.70
N LYS A 118 2.25 -0.30 -1.31
CA LYS A 118 2.72 1.07 -1.02
C LYS A 118 2.55 1.50 0.46
N PRO A 119 1.42 1.24 1.11
CA PRO A 119 1.28 1.48 2.55
C PRO A 119 2.30 0.72 3.41
N VAL A 120 2.64 -0.51 3.03
CA VAL A 120 3.68 -1.31 3.73
C VAL A 120 5.04 -0.64 3.62
N THR A 121 5.40 -0.16 2.41
CA THR A 121 6.63 0.61 2.19
C THR A 121 6.65 1.91 2.98
N SER A 122 5.50 2.60 3.06
CA SER A 122 5.38 3.84 3.84
C SER A 122 5.58 3.58 5.33
N VAL A 123 5.02 2.50 5.88
CA VAL A 123 5.29 2.07 7.27
C VAL A 123 6.78 1.81 7.48
N ALA A 124 7.44 1.11 6.56
CA ALA A 124 8.88 0.84 6.64
C ALA A 124 9.72 2.14 6.69
N ILE A 125 9.37 3.14 5.90
CA ILE A 125 10.02 4.47 5.94
C ILE A 125 9.78 5.15 7.30
N MET A 126 8.56 5.08 7.84
CA MET A 126 8.27 5.66 9.16
C MET A 126 9.03 4.96 10.28
N MET A 127 9.19 3.62 10.22
CA MET A 127 10.05 2.88 11.16
C MET A 127 11.51 3.35 11.11
N LEU A 128 12.06 3.59 9.91
CA LEU A 128 13.43 4.10 9.76
C LEU A 128 13.54 5.55 10.24
N LYS A 129 12.51 6.37 10.03
CA LYS A 129 12.41 7.74 10.56
C LYS A 129 12.42 7.74 12.09
N GLU A 130 11.65 6.88 12.75
CA GLU A 130 11.61 6.75 14.21
C GLU A 130 12.96 6.31 14.79
N GLN A 131 13.73 5.51 14.04
CA GLN A 131 15.09 5.10 14.38
C GLN A 131 16.14 6.21 14.12
N GLY A 132 15.74 7.40 13.65
CA GLY A 132 16.66 8.48 13.31
C GLY A 132 17.56 8.22 12.09
N LYS A 133 17.24 7.19 11.28
CA LYS A 133 18.05 6.79 10.11
C LYS A 133 17.77 7.63 8.87
N LEU A 134 16.63 8.29 8.84
CA LEU A 134 16.27 9.28 7.80
C LEU A 134 15.36 10.38 8.37
N GLY A 135 15.38 11.55 7.71
CA GLY A 135 14.41 12.62 7.89
C GLY A 135 13.40 12.66 6.74
N LEU A 136 12.16 13.09 7.01
CA LEU A 136 11.17 13.26 5.95
C LEU A 136 11.52 14.39 5.00
N ASP A 137 12.29 15.37 5.46
CA ASP A 137 12.80 16.51 4.69
C ASP A 137 14.21 16.27 4.14
N ASP A 138 14.77 15.07 4.32
CA ASP A 138 16.03 14.72 3.67
C ASP A 138 15.83 14.68 2.15
N PRO A 139 16.78 15.23 1.37
CA PRO A 139 16.79 15.04 -0.08
C PRO A 139 17.06 13.57 -0.41
N VAL A 140 16.34 13.04 -1.40
CA VAL A 140 16.51 11.65 -1.86
C VAL A 140 17.95 11.42 -2.32
N SER A 141 18.60 12.44 -2.87
CA SER A 141 20.01 12.43 -3.31
C SER A 141 21.00 12.03 -2.22
N LYS A 142 20.68 12.29 -0.94
CA LYS A 142 21.46 11.83 0.22
C LYS A 142 21.64 10.30 0.25
N TYR A 143 20.65 9.56 -0.23
CA TYR A 143 20.62 8.10 -0.25
C TYR A 143 20.88 7.52 -1.64
N LEU A 144 20.33 8.16 -2.66
CA LEU A 144 20.39 7.77 -4.07
C LEU A 144 20.95 8.91 -4.92
N PRO A 145 22.26 8.90 -5.23
CA PRO A 145 22.93 9.99 -5.97
C PRO A 145 22.29 10.32 -7.32
N ALA A 146 21.59 9.36 -7.96
CA ALA A 146 20.85 9.59 -9.21
C ALA A 146 19.73 10.65 -9.08
N PHE A 147 19.33 11.01 -7.87
CA PHE A 147 18.36 12.09 -7.61
C PHE A 147 19.00 13.46 -7.44
N GLN A 148 20.31 13.57 -7.54
CA GLN A 148 21.01 14.85 -7.50
C GLN A 148 20.79 15.61 -8.81
N ASN A 149 20.54 16.93 -8.70
CA ASN A 149 20.38 17.83 -9.86
C ASN A 149 19.33 17.36 -10.89
N ARG A 150 18.18 16.85 -10.42
CA ARG A 150 17.08 16.47 -11.32
C ARG A 150 16.62 17.65 -12.17
N GLU A 151 16.18 17.34 -13.38
CA GLU A 151 15.61 18.31 -14.31
C GLU A 151 14.09 18.14 -14.38
N VAL A 152 13.39 19.24 -14.65
CA VAL A 152 11.94 19.28 -14.88
C VAL A 152 11.67 19.61 -16.34
N ILE A 153 10.70 18.92 -16.96
CA ILE A 153 10.23 19.22 -18.31
C ILE A 153 9.64 20.65 -18.32
N SER A 154 10.21 21.52 -19.12
CA SER A 154 9.76 22.90 -19.32
C SER A 154 8.85 23.06 -20.54
N SER A 155 9.01 22.20 -21.55
CA SER A 155 8.11 22.08 -22.71
C SER A 155 8.15 20.66 -23.27
N PHE A 156 7.01 20.20 -23.80
CA PHE A 156 6.85 18.88 -24.40
C PHE A 156 6.04 18.98 -25.69
N ASN A 157 6.54 18.37 -26.78
CA ASN A 157 5.80 18.24 -28.04
C ASN A 157 5.20 16.83 -28.14
N PRO A 158 3.88 16.68 -28.06
CA PRO A 158 3.25 15.36 -28.12
C PRO A 158 3.34 14.68 -29.50
N ALA A 159 3.61 15.43 -30.58
CA ALA A 159 3.66 14.86 -31.93
C ALA A 159 4.88 13.96 -32.15
N ASP A 160 6.03 14.31 -31.56
CA ASP A 160 7.31 13.60 -31.75
C ASP A 160 8.01 13.23 -30.43
N ALA A 161 7.36 13.52 -29.30
CA ALA A 161 7.91 13.34 -27.95
C ALA A 161 9.27 14.02 -27.75
N THR A 162 9.51 15.17 -28.40
CA THR A 162 10.64 16.05 -28.08
C THR A 162 10.31 16.91 -26.86
N TYR A 163 11.32 17.25 -26.08
CA TYR A 163 11.13 18.07 -24.88
C TYR A 163 12.33 18.95 -24.59
N LYS A 164 12.08 20.00 -23.80
CA LYS A 164 13.13 20.79 -23.17
C LYS A 164 13.02 20.66 -21.68
N THR A 165 14.15 20.74 -20.99
CA THR A 165 14.23 20.70 -19.54
C THR A 165 14.81 21.98 -18.97
N LYS A 166 14.62 22.16 -17.71
CA LYS A 166 15.34 23.12 -16.85
C LYS A 166 15.71 22.41 -15.54
N LYS A 167 16.72 22.88 -14.84
CA LYS A 167 17.05 22.39 -13.51
C LYS A 167 15.83 22.55 -12.58
N ALA A 168 15.49 21.52 -11.79
CA ALA A 168 14.47 21.63 -10.77
C ALA A 168 14.85 22.70 -9.73
N ALA A 169 13.91 23.55 -9.36
CA ALA A 169 14.11 24.56 -8.32
C ALA A 169 14.14 23.93 -6.92
N ASN A 170 13.39 22.83 -6.73
CA ASN A 170 13.32 22.09 -5.47
C ASN A 170 13.97 20.72 -5.62
N GLU A 171 14.66 20.27 -4.56
CA GLU A 171 15.09 18.87 -4.48
C GLU A 171 13.90 17.94 -4.26
N VAL A 172 14.02 16.69 -4.72
CA VAL A 172 13.06 15.64 -4.38
C VAL A 172 13.35 15.17 -2.95
N LEU A 173 12.42 15.40 -2.03
CA LEU A 173 12.52 14.99 -0.63
C LEU A 173 11.81 13.63 -0.40
N ILE A 174 12.16 12.95 0.69
CA ILE A 174 11.50 11.70 1.13
C ILE A 174 9.98 11.89 1.23
N ARG A 175 9.52 13.02 1.82
CA ARG A 175 8.07 13.32 1.90
C ARG A 175 7.40 13.44 0.53
N HIS A 176 8.10 13.96 -0.49
CA HIS A 176 7.54 14.06 -1.84
C HIS A 176 7.30 12.68 -2.48
N LEU A 177 8.15 11.70 -2.16
CA LEU A 177 7.93 10.31 -2.59
C LEU A 177 6.76 9.66 -1.85
N LEU A 178 6.65 9.86 -0.53
CA LEU A 178 5.55 9.33 0.29
C LEU A 178 4.18 9.89 -0.11
N THR A 179 4.14 11.11 -0.62
CA THR A 179 2.91 11.83 -0.97
C THR A 179 2.58 11.82 -2.46
N ASN A 180 3.37 11.18 -3.32
CA ASN A 180 3.24 11.26 -4.77
C ASN A 180 3.29 12.71 -5.31
N THR A 181 4.10 13.57 -4.71
CA THR A 181 4.34 14.95 -5.18
C THR A 181 5.77 15.17 -5.67
N SER A 182 6.48 14.09 -6.01
CA SER A 182 7.88 14.10 -6.43
C SER A 182 8.12 14.66 -7.84
N GLY A 183 7.06 14.77 -8.67
CA GLY A 183 7.18 15.08 -10.10
C GLY A 183 7.34 13.84 -10.99
N LEU A 184 7.46 12.64 -10.43
CA LEU A 184 7.43 11.38 -11.16
C LEU A 184 6.00 11.00 -11.56
N ALA A 185 5.83 10.15 -12.60
CA ALA A 185 4.52 9.57 -12.96
C ALA A 185 4.68 8.17 -13.56
N TYR A 186 3.58 7.40 -13.55
CA TYR A 186 3.50 6.14 -14.30
C TYR A 186 3.08 6.36 -15.74
N ALA A 187 3.68 5.61 -16.66
CA ALA A 187 3.33 5.65 -18.09
C ALA A 187 1.87 5.28 -18.37
N PHE A 188 1.31 4.32 -17.64
CA PHE A 188 -0.07 3.86 -17.87
C PHE A 188 -1.14 4.90 -17.48
N SER A 189 -0.77 5.98 -16.80
CA SER A 189 -1.65 7.04 -16.32
C SER A 189 -1.14 8.45 -16.63
N ASN A 190 -0.13 8.58 -17.49
CA ASN A 190 0.39 9.88 -17.94
C ASN A 190 0.92 9.79 -19.38
N ASP A 191 0.33 10.52 -20.29
CA ASP A 191 0.66 10.45 -21.73
C ASP A 191 2.09 10.93 -22.03
N THR A 192 2.56 11.97 -21.38
CA THR A 192 3.95 12.45 -21.54
C THR A 192 4.96 11.36 -21.20
N VAL A 193 4.82 10.74 -20.02
CA VAL A 193 5.72 9.66 -19.59
C VAL A 193 5.58 8.45 -20.49
N ASN A 194 4.36 8.09 -20.91
CA ASN A 194 4.12 6.97 -21.83
C ASN A 194 4.87 7.17 -23.16
N ARG A 195 4.74 8.34 -23.79
CA ARG A 195 5.44 8.65 -25.04
C ARG A 195 6.95 8.70 -24.88
N LEU A 196 7.43 9.28 -23.78
CA LEU A 196 8.86 9.32 -23.48
C LEU A 196 9.43 7.93 -23.29
N GLN A 197 8.77 7.05 -22.52
CA GLN A 197 9.22 5.67 -22.35
C GLN A 197 9.24 4.89 -23.68
N GLN A 198 8.18 5.04 -24.49
CA GLN A 198 8.14 4.39 -25.83
C GLN A 198 9.27 4.84 -26.73
N LYS A 199 9.64 6.14 -26.68
CA LYS A 199 10.70 6.70 -27.49
C LYS A 199 12.11 6.36 -27.01
N THR A 200 12.33 6.44 -25.67
CA THR A 200 13.69 6.38 -25.09
C THR A 200 14.04 5.02 -24.50
N GLN A 201 13.03 4.19 -24.22
CA GLN A 201 13.16 2.92 -23.48
C GLN A 201 13.75 3.09 -22.06
N VAL A 202 13.69 4.32 -21.51
CA VAL A 202 14.16 4.67 -20.17
C VAL A 202 13.05 4.40 -19.16
N GLU A 203 13.40 3.90 -17.96
CA GLU A 203 12.45 3.69 -16.87
C GLU A 203 11.84 5.03 -16.42
N ALA A 204 10.56 5.01 -16.01
CA ALA A 204 9.82 6.21 -15.67
C ALA A 204 10.47 7.03 -14.55
N GLU A 205 11.15 6.37 -13.60
CA GLU A 205 11.83 6.99 -12.48
C GLU A 205 13.13 7.72 -12.90
N ASP A 206 13.70 7.36 -14.04
CA ASP A 206 14.93 7.95 -14.58
C ASP A 206 14.65 9.10 -15.58
N LEU A 207 13.42 9.24 -16.07
CA LEU A 207 13.00 10.35 -16.92
C LEU A 207 13.04 11.67 -16.15
N PRO A 208 13.16 12.84 -16.85
CA PRO A 208 12.99 14.15 -16.21
C PRO A 208 11.65 14.24 -15.47
N LEU A 209 11.61 15.00 -14.40
CA LEU A 209 10.37 15.24 -13.63
C LEU A 209 9.35 16.00 -14.49
N LEU A 210 8.06 15.66 -14.33
CA LEU A 210 6.98 16.38 -15.00
C LEU A 210 6.69 17.73 -14.36
N TYR A 211 6.88 17.84 -13.06
CA TYR A 211 6.52 18.99 -12.24
C TYR A 211 7.60 19.26 -11.19
N GLU A 212 7.68 20.49 -10.73
CA GLU A 212 8.51 20.84 -9.59
C GLU A 212 8.10 20.01 -8.36
N PRO A 213 9.05 19.38 -7.64
CA PRO A 213 8.75 18.62 -6.44
C PRO A 213 7.94 19.41 -5.42
N GLY A 214 6.90 18.79 -4.88
CA GLY A 214 5.98 19.37 -3.90
C GLY A 214 4.82 20.18 -4.47
N THR A 215 4.76 20.43 -5.78
CA THR A 215 3.78 21.37 -6.36
C THR A 215 2.51 20.73 -6.89
N ARG A 216 2.56 19.44 -7.25
CA ARG A 216 1.42 18.72 -7.83
C ARG A 216 1.42 17.25 -7.41
N TRP A 217 0.24 16.70 -7.17
CA TRP A 217 0.04 15.29 -6.94
C TRP A 217 -0.06 14.52 -8.26
N THR A 218 0.74 13.46 -8.40
CA THR A 218 0.69 12.58 -9.59
C THR A 218 1.07 11.17 -9.17
N TYR A 219 0.21 10.20 -9.50
CA TYR A 219 0.46 8.80 -9.15
C TYR A 219 1.69 8.26 -9.88
N SER A 220 2.60 7.64 -9.13
CA SER A 220 3.93 7.33 -9.66
C SER A 220 4.61 6.13 -9.00
N GLY A 221 5.78 5.76 -9.53
CA GLY A 221 6.73 4.84 -8.92
C GLY A 221 7.50 5.40 -7.71
N SER A 222 7.08 6.52 -7.13
CA SER A 222 7.74 7.13 -5.97
C SER A 222 8.04 6.14 -4.84
N THR A 223 7.13 5.22 -4.55
CA THR A 223 7.35 4.19 -3.52
C THR A 223 8.29 3.07 -3.96
N ARG A 224 8.53 2.88 -5.28
CA ARG A 224 9.65 2.06 -5.77
C ARG A 224 10.98 2.67 -5.35
N VAL A 225 11.11 3.98 -5.52
CA VAL A 225 12.30 4.75 -5.08
C VAL A 225 12.47 4.66 -3.56
N LEU A 226 11.38 4.75 -2.78
CA LEU A 226 11.44 4.53 -1.32
C LEU A 226 11.93 3.12 -0.96
N GLY A 227 11.57 2.10 -1.73
CA GLY A 227 12.12 0.74 -1.57
C GLY A 227 13.64 0.72 -1.71
N LEU A 228 14.19 1.39 -2.72
CA LEU A 228 15.64 1.53 -2.90
C LEU A 228 16.31 2.32 -1.75
N VAL A 229 15.65 3.34 -1.22
CA VAL A 229 16.11 4.08 -0.03
C VAL A 229 16.18 3.16 1.19
N ILE A 230 15.16 2.30 1.41
CA ILE A 230 15.17 1.32 2.50
C ILE A 230 16.36 0.37 2.36
N GLU A 231 16.57 -0.20 1.17
CA GLU A 231 17.70 -1.11 0.89
C GLU A 231 19.06 -0.42 1.12
N LYS A 232 19.19 0.83 0.67
CA LYS A 232 20.43 1.62 0.87
C LYS A 232 20.73 1.87 2.34
N ILE A 233 19.72 2.21 3.15
CA ILE A 233 19.88 2.51 4.59
C ILE A 233 20.17 1.22 5.39
N THR A 234 19.51 0.13 5.02
CA THR A 234 19.58 -1.12 5.80
C THR A 234 20.71 -2.04 5.36
N GLY A 235 21.27 -1.84 4.17
CA GLY A 235 22.28 -2.71 3.57
C GLY A 235 21.75 -4.11 3.21
N GLY A 236 20.43 -4.30 3.23
CA GLY A 236 19.76 -5.59 2.93
C GLY A 236 18.61 -5.44 1.94
N GLY A 237 18.12 -6.57 1.42
CA GLY A 237 16.99 -6.58 0.48
C GLY A 237 15.67 -6.20 1.13
N LEU A 238 14.81 -5.52 0.36
CA LEU A 238 13.50 -5.02 0.77
C LEU A 238 12.57 -6.13 1.28
N GLU A 239 12.53 -7.26 0.59
CA GLU A 239 11.72 -8.44 0.95
C GLU A 239 12.05 -8.93 2.38
N LYS A 240 13.34 -9.08 2.69
CA LYS A 240 13.81 -9.50 4.01
C LYS A 240 13.45 -8.47 5.09
N PHE A 241 13.57 -7.17 4.77
CA PHE A 241 13.18 -6.11 5.70
C PHE A 241 11.69 -6.19 6.04
N PHE A 242 10.82 -6.31 5.03
CA PHE A 242 9.38 -6.42 5.25
C PHE A 242 9.02 -7.66 6.04
N GLU A 243 9.59 -8.82 5.68
CA GLU A 243 9.35 -10.07 6.40
C GLU A 243 9.70 -9.95 7.89
N GLN A 244 10.90 -9.48 8.19
CA GLN A 244 11.41 -9.45 9.57
C GLN A 244 10.79 -8.35 10.42
N ARG A 245 10.50 -7.19 9.81
CA ARG A 245 10.13 -5.99 10.57
C ARG A 245 8.64 -5.69 10.55
N ILE A 246 7.88 -6.26 9.60
CA ILE A 246 6.46 -6.00 9.42
C ILE A 246 5.65 -7.30 9.43
N PHE A 247 5.97 -8.26 8.53
CA PHE A 247 5.09 -9.42 8.36
C PHE A 247 5.12 -10.36 9.56
N ARG A 248 6.30 -10.73 10.06
CA ARG A 248 6.40 -11.59 11.25
C ARG A 248 5.82 -10.94 12.51
N PRO A 249 6.13 -9.66 12.85
CA PRO A 249 5.52 -9.01 14.02
C PRO A 249 3.99 -8.90 13.95
N LEU A 250 3.42 -8.75 12.75
CA LEU A 250 1.96 -8.68 12.53
C LEU A 250 1.32 -10.04 12.26
N GLU A 251 2.10 -11.14 12.27
CA GLU A 251 1.63 -12.50 11.96
C GLU A 251 0.96 -12.61 10.58
N LEU A 252 1.55 -11.95 9.57
CA LEU A 252 1.07 -11.99 8.18
C LEU A 252 1.69 -13.20 7.46
N GLU A 253 1.10 -14.37 7.63
CA GLU A 253 1.68 -15.66 7.20
C GLU A 253 1.59 -15.91 5.69
N ASP A 254 0.67 -15.22 5.01
CA ASP A 254 0.40 -15.36 3.58
C ASP A 254 0.75 -14.09 2.79
N THR A 255 1.50 -13.17 3.41
CA THR A 255 1.96 -11.94 2.76
C THR A 255 3.44 -12.03 2.42
N ALA A 256 3.77 -12.01 1.12
CA ALA A 256 5.14 -12.14 0.62
C ALA A 256 5.25 -11.68 -0.84
N TYR A 257 6.49 -11.55 -1.34
CA TYR A 257 6.74 -11.30 -2.78
C TYR A 257 6.68 -12.57 -3.64
N SER A 258 6.56 -13.73 -3.02
CA SER A 258 6.39 -15.01 -3.71
C SER A 258 5.45 -15.92 -2.94
N VAL A 259 4.70 -16.76 -3.66
CA VAL A 259 3.84 -17.77 -3.06
C VAL A 259 4.61 -19.09 -3.02
N PRO A 260 4.86 -19.68 -1.83
CA PRO A 260 5.49 -20.99 -1.73
C PRO A 260 4.70 -22.07 -2.46
N ALA A 261 5.36 -23.07 -3.04
CA ALA A 261 4.72 -24.15 -3.80
C ALA A 261 3.59 -24.85 -3.02
N ALA A 262 3.76 -25.05 -1.71
CA ALA A 262 2.74 -25.63 -0.84
C ALA A 262 1.45 -24.79 -0.75
N LYS A 263 1.52 -23.48 -1.05
CA LYS A 263 0.40 -22.52 -1.01
C LYS A 263 -0.08 -22.12 -2.41
N ALA A 264 0.61 -22.50 -3.49
CA ALA A 264 0.31 -22.11 -4.88
C ALA A 264 -1.15 -22.45 -5.27
N GLY A 265 -1.66 -23.55 -4.76
CA GLY A 265 -3.05 -23.96 -4.97
C GLY A 265 -4.11 -23.00 -4.40
N ARG A 266 -3.72 -21.99 -3.61
CA ARG A 266 -4.62 -20.94 -3.07
C ARG A 266 -4.56 -19.62 -3.84
N THR A 267 -3.71 -19.53 -4.86
CA THR A 267 -3.54 -18.29 -5.64
C THR A 267 -4.71 -18.08 -6.60
N VAL A 268 -5.28 -16.88 -6.59
CA VAL A 268 -6.40 -16.49 -7.44
C VAL A 268 -5.90 -16.14 -8.84
N THR A 269 -6.55 -16.65 -9.89
CA THR A 269 -6.24 -16.29 -11.28
C THR A 269 -6.60 -14.84 -11.56
N ILE A 270 -5.80 -14.18 -12.42
CA ILE A 270 -6.10 -12.81 -12.88
C ILE A 270 -7.07 -12.90 -14.05
N GLN A 271 -8.09 -12.06 -14.06
CA GLN A 271 -9.02 -11.93 -15.17
C GLN A 271 -8.85 -10.56 -15.86
N GLN A 272 -8.90 -10.56 -17.18
CA GLN A 272 -8.93 -9.35 -18.01
C GLN A 272 -10.32 -9.18 -18.59
N ARG A 273 -11.00 -8.06 -18.31
CA ARG A 273 -12.25 -7.72 -19.00
C ARG A 273 -11.94 -6.97 -20.29
N GLU A 274 -12.35 -7.57 -21.41
CA GLU A 274 -12.30 -6.92 -22.72
C GLU A 274 -13.65 -7.12 -23.42
N LYS A 275 -14.25 -6.03 -23.88
CA LYS A 275 -15.56 -6.03 -24.57
C LYS A 275 -16.65 -6.83 -23.83
N GLY A 276 -16.66 -6.68 -22.49
CA GLY A 276 -17.62 -7.34 -21.60
C GLY A 276 -17.32 -8.81 -21.26
N LYS A 277 -16.30 -9.42 -21.87
CA LYS A 277 -15.87 -10.81 -21.59
C LYS A 277 -14.68 -10.83 -20.66
N LEU A 278 -14.66 -11.82 -19.76
CA LEU A 278 -13.51 -12.09 -18.89
C LEU A 278 -12.62 -13.16 -19.54
N MET A 279 -11.32 -12.91 -19.58
CA MET A 279 -10.28 -13.82 -20.06
C MET A 279 -9.24 -13.99 -18.98
N GLU A 280 -8.80 -15.23 -18.74
CA GLU A 280 -7.77 -15.52 -17.75
C GLU A 280 -6.39 -15.09 -18.27
N LEU A 281 -5.61 -14.44 -17.38
CA LEU A 281 -4.23 -14.05 -17.62
C LEU A 281 -3.28 -14.89 -16.76
N PRO A 282 -2.01 -15.09 -17.21
CA PRO A 282 -0.98 -15.74 -16.40
C PRO A 282 -0.81 -15.01 -15.05
N ASN A 283 -0.72 -15.79 -13.97
CA ASN A 283 -0.45 -15.30 -12.62
C ASN A 283 0.66 -16.14 -11.97
N PRO A 284 1.94 -15.91 -12.32
CA PRO A 284 3.07 -16.64 -11.76
C PRO A 284 3.18 -16.38 -10.24
N GLU A 285 3.69 -17.34 -9.49
CA GLU A 285 3.84 -17.28 -8.02
C GLU A 285 4.84 -16.22 -7.57
N ARG A 286 5.65 -15.69 -8.47
CA ARG A 286 6.54 -14.55 -8.24
C ARG A 286 6.59 -13.67 -9.48
N LEU A 287 6.63 -12.36 -9.29
CA LEU A 287 6.99 -11.43 -10.37
C LEU A 287 8.50 -11.49 -10.62
N GLU A 288 8.89 -11.36 -11.89
CA GLU A 288 10.30 -11.27 -12.27
C GLU A 288 10.96 -10.01 -11.65
N GLY A 289 12.27 -10.16 -11.38
CA GLY A 289 13.08 -9.09 -10.85
C GLY A 289 13.08 -8.96 -9.32
N PRO A 290 13.73 -7.91 -8.78
CA PRO A 290 13.85 -7.67 -7.36
C PRO A 290 12.50 -7.24 -6.73
N ALA A 291 12.40 -7.37 -5.42
CA ALA A 291 11.27 -6.85 -4.65
C ALA A 291 11.12 -5.34 -4.85
N ARG A 292 9.89 -4.86 -5.01
CA ARG A 292 9.59 -3.46 -5.32
C ARG A 292 8.73 -2.83 -4.24
N GLY A 293 9.08 -1.60 -3.84
CA GLY A 293 8.31 -0.86 -2.83
C GLY A 293 6.92 -0.39 -3.32
N ASP A 294 6.69 -0.38 -4.63
CA ASP A 294 5.44 0.11 -5.23
C ASP A 294 4.46 -1.00 -5.63
N GLY A 295 4.86 -2.28 -5.47
CA GLY A 295 4.02 -3.42 -5.85
C GLY A 295 4.75 -4.75 -5.73
N GLY A 296 4.04 -5.84 -6.03
CA GLY A 296 4.62 -7.19 -6.11
C GLY A 296 4.24 -8.11 -4.97
N LEU A 297 3.66 -7.61 -3.88
CA LEU A 297 3.20 -8.45 -2.80
C LEU A 297 1.97 -9.26 -3.20
N PHE A 298 1.94 -10.49 -2.70
CA PHE A 298 0.75 -11.32 -2.53
C PHE A 298 0.28 -11.20 -1.09
N SER A 299 -1.02 -11.37 -0.85
CA SER A 299 -1.60 -11.39 0.50
C SER A 299 -3.00 -12.03 0.49
N THR A 300 -3.55 -12.26 1.66
CA THR A 300 -4.95 -12.60 1.89
C THR A 300 -5.71 -11.41 2.47
N ALA A 301 -7.05 -11.45 2.41
CA ALA A 301 -7.88 -10.46 3.06
C ALA A 301 -7.63 -10.42 4.58
N SER A 302 -7.43 -11.59 5.20
CA SER A 302 -7.15 -11.71 6.64
C SER A 302 -5.83 -11.05 7.04
N ASP A 303 -4.76 -11.30 6.30
CA ASP A 303 -3.45 -10.71 6.61
C ASP A 303 -3.49 -9.21 6.44
N TYR A 304 -4.10 -8.72 5.33
CA TYR A 304 -4.19 -7.29 5.12
C TYR A 304 -5.10 -6.60 6.16
N ALA A 305 -6.15 -7.30 6.65
CA ALA A 305 -6.97 -6.80 7.76
C ALA A 305 -6.16 -6.65 9.07
N LYS A 306 -5.26 -7.59 9.40
CA LYS A 306 -4.34 -7.45 10.56
C LYS A 306 -3.42 -6.21 10.39
N PHE A 307 -2.88 -5.99 9.19
CA PHE A 307 -2.11 -4.79 8.88
C PHE A 307 -2.93 -3.50 9.11
N LEU A 308 -4.21 -3.49 8.72
CA LEU A 308 -5.09 -2.34 8.97
C LEU A 308 -5.52 -2.20 10.43
N GLN A 309 -5.68 -3.31 11.18
CA GLN A 309 -5.95 -3.26 12.62
C GLN A 309 -4.82 -2.57 13.39
N MET A 310 -3.57 -2.73 12.97
CA MET A 310 -2.44 -1.99 13.54
C MET A 310 -2.66 -0.47 13.45
N PHE A 311 -3.22 0.06 12.35
CA PHE A 311 -3.57 1.48 12.22
C PHE A 311 -4.71 1.89 13.17
N LEU A 312 -5.74 1.05 13.35
CA LEU A 312 -6.83 1.30 14.28
C LEU A 312 -6.39 1.22 15.76
N ASN A 313 -5.24 0.61 16.02
CA ASN A 313 -4.61 0.47 17.34
C ASN A 313 -3.40 1.40 17.51
N ASP A 314 -3.38 2.57 16.87
CA ASP A 314 -2.33 3.57 17.03
C ASP A 314 -0.90 3.00 16.82
N GLY A 315 -0.74 2.07 15.87
CA GLY A 315 0.54 1.47 15.49
C GLY A 315 0.91 0.22 16.28
N GLN A 316 0.01 -0.32 17.08
CA GLN A 316 0.23 -1.49 17.93
C GLN A 316 -0.46 -2.74 17.38
N TRP A 317 0.14 -3.88 17.64
CA TRP A 317 -0.42 -5.20 17.38
C TRP A 317 -0.12 -6.14 18.57
N ARG A 318 -1.20 -6.66 19.21
CA ARG A 318 -1.08 -7.60 20.37
C ARG A 318 -0.07 -7.17 21.44
N GLY A 319 -0.04 -5.86 21.75
CA GLY A 319 0.84 -5.28 22.74
C GLY A 319 2.26 -4.95 22.27
N ALA A 320 2.64 -5.31 21.03
CA ALA A 320 3.88 -4.87 20.41
C ALA A 320 3.65 -3.59 19.59
N THR A 321 4.53 -2.59 19.73
CA THR A 321 4.51 -1.37 18.94
C THR A 321 5.33 -1.59 17.66
N LEU A 322 4.67 -1.49 16.51
CA LEU A 322 5.32 -1.56 15.19
C LEU A 322 5.84 -0.20 14.76
N VAL A 323 5.01 0.81 14.91
CA VAL A 323 5.31 2.24 14.73
C VAL A 323 4.60 3.04 15.81
N HIS A 324 5.10 4.22 16.16
CA HIS A 324 4.49 5.06 17.18
C HIS A 324 3.22 5.73 16.66
N LYS A 325 2.33 6.10 17.58
CA LYS A 325 1.05 6.77 17.28
C LYS A 325 1.24 8.02 16.43
N GLU A 326 2.24 8.84 16.72
CA GLU A 326 2.55 10.07 16.00
C GLU A 326 2.89 9.80 14.53
N SER A 327 3.49 8.65 14.22
CA SER A 327 3.74 8.22 12.84
C SER A 327 2.45 7.82 12.14
N ILE A 328 1.54 7.10 12.83
CA ILE A 328 0.21 6.77 12.30
C ILE A 328 -0.56 8.05 11.99
N GLU A 329 -0.63 9.00 12.93
CA GLU A 329 -1.28 10.29 12.74
C GLU A 329 -0.67 11.08 11.58
N ALA A 330 0.67 11.08 11.44
CA ALA A 330 1.33 11.73 10.32
C ALA A 330 0.99 11.06 8.97
N MET A 331 0.93 9.73 8.93
CA MET A 331 0.61 8.99 7.70
C MET A 331 -0.82 9.21 7.23
N THR A 332 -1.76 9.38 8.15
CA THR A 332 -3.22 9.35 7.89
C THR A 332 -3.87 10.74 7.85
N ARG A 333 -3.09 11.80 7.89
CA ARG A 333 -3.56 13.19 7.72
C ARG A 333 -3.07 13.81 6.41
N ASN A 334 -3.68 14.93 6.01
CA ASN A 334 -3.23 15.71 4.84
C ASN A 334 -1.77 16.14 4.97
N GLN A 335 -0.93 15.72 4.03
CA GLN A 335 0.50 16.05 3.93
C GLN A 335 0.85 16.85 2.65
N ILE A 336 -0.16 17.14 1.82
CA ILE A 336 0.01 17.87 0.55
C ILE A 336 -0.57 19.30 0.59
N GLY A 337 -0.97 19.77 1.77
CA GLY A 337 -1.48 21.13 1.95
C GLY A 337 -2.67 21.46 1.06
N ASN A 338 -2.53 22.50 0.23
CA ASN A 338 -3.59 22.91 -0.72
C ASN A 338 -3.64 22.07 -2.00
N VAL A 339 -2.61 21.29 -2.31
CA VAL A 339 -2.62 20.35 -3.42
C VAL A 339 -3.74 19.34 -3.20
N ILE A 340 -4.36 18.88 -4.28
CA ILE A 340 -5.43 17.87 -4.26
C ILE A 340 -5.00 16.65 -5.06
N VAL A 341 -5.65 15.51 -4.78
CA VAL A 341 -5.52 14.31 -5.60
C VAL A 341 -6.21 14.57 -6.95
N ASP A 342 -5.45 14.47 -8.03
CA ASP A 342 -5.92 14.69 -9.40
C ASP A 342 -6.37 13.37 -10.05
N THR A 343 -7.33 13.47 -11.00
CA THR A 343 -7.70 12.34 -11.85
C THR A 343 -6.51 11.93 -12.70
N GLN A 344 -6.16 10.66 -12.63
CA GLN A 344 -5.15 10.04 -13.47
C GLN A 344 -5.81 9.50 -14.74
N GLN A 345 -5.46 10.10 -15.87
CA GLN A 345 -6.00 9.73 -17.18
C GLN A 345 -5.30 8.47 -17.68
N THR A 346 -6.07 7.46 -18.07
CA THR A 346 -5.48 6.25 -18.62
C THR A 346 -4.83 6.49 -19.98
N THR A 347 -3.69 5.86 -20.21
CA THR A 347 -3.04 5.72 -21.53
C THR A 347 -3.22 4.31 -22.11
N ASN A 348 -3.75 3.38 -21.30
CA ASN A 348 -3.99 2.00 -21.69
C ASN A 348 -5.29 1.48 -21.04
N PRO A 349 -6.44 1.54 -21.74
CA PRO A 349 -7.74 1.13 -21.22
C PRO A 349 -7.85 -0.36 -20.82
N LEU A 350 -7.00 -1.24 -21.34
CA LEU A 350 -6.96 -2.63 -20.93
C LEU A 350 -6.27 -2.81 -19.57
N ARG A 351 -5.46 -1.83 -19.15
CA ARG A 351 -4.74 -1.87 -17.89
C ARG A 351 -5.44 -1.10 -16.77
N SER A 352 -6.01 0.07 -17.11
CA SER A 352 -6.68 0.94 -16.12
C SER A 352 -7.72 1.80 -16.82
N LEU A 353 -8.81 2.10 -16.14
CA LEU A 353 -9.66 3.26 -16.44
C LEU A 353 -9.17 4.48 -15.65
N ASN A 354 -9.84 5.63 -15.78
CA ASN A 354 -9.48 6.82 -15.02
C ASN A 354 -9.74 6.65 -13.51
N PHE A 355 -8.85 7.13 -12.67
CA PHE A 355 -8.89 6.95 -11.20
C PHE A 355 -8.23 8.12 -10.47
N PRO A 356 -8.30 8.23 -9.14
CA PRO A 356 -9.17 7.49 -8.21
C PRO A 356 -10.51 8.19 -8.00
N PHE A 357 -11.43 7.54 -7.28
CA PHE A 357 -12.59 8.23 -6.70
C PHE A 357 -12.13 9.29 -5.70
N GLY A 358 -12.85 10.41 -5.59
CA GLY A 358 -12.47 11.52 -4.73
C GLY A 358 -11.45 12.48 -5.37
N ALA A 359 -10.97 12.19 -6.60
CA ALA A 359 -10.16 13.14 -7.36
C ALA A 359 -10.90 14.48 -7.49
N GLY A 360 -10.14 15.59 -7.44
CA GLY A 360 -10.67 16.94 -7.43
C GLY A 360 -10.97 17.52 -6.03
N GLN A 361 -11.01 16.69 -4.97
CA GLN A 361 -11.27 17.14 -3.61
C GLN A 361 -10.42 16.45 -2.54
N ASP A 362 -10.07 15.16 -2.71
CA ASP A 362 -9.36 14.39 -1.72
C ASP A 362 -7.92 14.88 -1.53
N LYS A 363 -7.38 14.57 -0.37
CA LYS A 363 -6.02 14.87 0.03
C LYS A 363 -5.17 13.60 0.04
N PHE A 364 -3.88 13.75 0.36
CA PHE A 364 -2.97 12.62 0.46
C PHE A 364 -2.10 12.71 1.71
N GLY A 365 -1.93 11.60 2.38
CA GLY A 365 -1.03 11.41 3.50
C GLY A 365 0.26 10.72 3.07
N PHE A 366 0.95 10.07 4.00
CA PHE A 366 2.13 9.26 3.67
C PHE A 366 1.70 7.84 3.26
N GLY A 367 1.39 7.69 1.96
CA GLY A 367 0.99 6.42 1.34
C GLY A 367 -0.51 6.18 1.25
N PHE A 368 -1.36 7.14 1.64
CA PHE A 368 -2.82 7.02 1.63
C PHE A 368 -3.50 8.22 1.01
N GLN A 369 -4.54 7.98 0.23
CA GLN A 369 -5.54 8.97 -0.14
C GLN A 369 -6.45 9.21 1.06
N ILE A 370 -6.75 10.47 1.36
CA ILE A 370 -7.58 10.90 2.49
C ILE A 370 -8.91 11.43 1.95
N THR A 371 -9.99 10.80 2.33
CA THR A 371 -11.35 11.20 1.93
C THR A 371 -11.69 12.57 2.48
N ALA A 372 -12.03 13.51 1.60
CA ALA A 372 -12.39 14.88 1.99
C ALA A 372 -13.89 15.00 2.32
N SER A 373 -14.75 14.25 1.60
CA SER A 373 -16.22 14.38 1.73
C SER A 373 -16.93 13.08 1.38
N ASN A 374 -18.09 12.86 1.99
CA ASN A 374 -19.07 11.82 1.63
C ASN A 374 -20.50 12.41 1.50
N LYS A 375 -20.60 13.68 1.18
CA LYS A 375 -21.90 14.41 1.12
C LYS A 375 -22.87 13.78 0.13
N ASP A 376 -22.38 13.26 -0.99
CA ASP A 376 -23.21 12.66 -2.05
C ASP A 376 -23.78 11.30 -1.63
N ASN A 377 -23.11 10.60 -0.70
CA ASN A 377 -23.60 9.35 -0.13
C ASN A 377 -23.04 9.17 1.30
N PRO A 378 -23.82 9.51 2.34
CA PRO A 378 -23.37 9.41 3.73
C PRO A 378 -23.14 7.97 4.23
N ASN A 379 -23.58 6.96 3.45
CA ASN A 379 -23.29 5.57 3.76
C ASN A 379 -21.86 5.12 3.36
N LEU A 380 -21.16 5.93 2.56
CA LEU A 380 -19.74 5.69 2.30
C LEU A 380 -18.89 6.11 3.49
N ARG A 381 -17.59 5.79 3.44
CA ARG A 381 -16.62 6.13 4.50
C ARG A 381 -16.67 7.60 4.91
N SER A 382 -16.39 7.85 6.16
CA SER A 382 -16.41 9.21 6.74
C SER A 382 -15.30 10.09 6.16
N PRO A 383 -15.47 11.43 6.12
CA PRO A 383 -14.35 12.33 5.90
C PRO A 383 -13.24 12.08 6.92
N GLY A 384 -11.98 12.09 6.46
CA GLY A 384 -10.81 11.69 7.23
C GLY A 384 -10.47 10.19 7.14
N SER A 385 -11.31 9.37 6.51
CA SER A 385 -10.96 7.99 6.17
C SER A 385 -9.81 7.95 5.18
N TYR A 386 -9.01 6.89 5.23
CA TYR A 386 -7.88 6.72 4.34
C TYR A 386 -7.91 5.38 3.61
N THR A 387 -7.40 5.39 2.39
CA THR A 387 -7.56 4.28 1.44
C THR A 387 -6.41 4.22 0.45
N TRP A 388 -6.26 3.08 -0.18
CA TRP A 388 -5.58 2.88 -1.46
C TRP A 388 -6.09 1.61 -2.13
N ALA A 389 -5.48 1.25 -3.29
CA ALA A 389 -5.91 0.10 -4.07
C ALA A 389 -4.75 -0.55 -4.82
N GLY A 390 -4.99 -1.77 -5.33
CA GLY A 390 -4.12 -2.49 -6.26
C GLY A 390 -4.74 -2.60 -7.64
N ILE A 391 -3.90 -2.61 -8.68
CA ILE A 391 -4.31 -2.56 -10.09
C ILE A 391 -5.27 -3.68 -10.51
N ASN A 392 -5.30 -4.80 -9.78
CA ASN A 392 -6.21 -5.91 -10.02
C ASN A 392 -7.57 -5.75 -9.30
N ASN A 393 -8.02 -4.52 -9.03
CA ASN A 393 -9.24 -4.21 -8.27
C ASN A 393 -9.23 -4.87 -6.89
N THR A 394 -8.14 -4.73 -6.18
CA THR A 394 -8.01 -5.00 -4.76
C THR A 394 -8.07 -3.68 -4.01
N HIS A 395 -8.96 -3.56 -3.02
CA HIS A 395 -9.24 -2.28 -2.36
C HIS A 395 -9.29 -2.45 -0.84
N PHE A 396 -8.96 -1.39 -0.13
CA PHE A 396 -9.16 -1.28 1.31
C PHE A 396 -9.50 0.15 1.70
N TRP A 397 -10.11 0.32 2.87
CA TRP A 397 -10.19 1.61 3.56
C TRP A 397 -10.16 1.41 5.07
N VAL A 398 -9.76 2.46 5.75
CA VAL A 398 -9.91 2.59 7.21
C VAL A 398 -10.74 3.82 7.48
N ASP A 399 -11.76 3.66 8.30
CA ASP A 399 -12.63 4.74 8.79
C ASP A 399 -12.38 4.92 10.29
N PRO A 400 -11.49 5.85 10.69
CA PRO A 400 -11.15 6.06 12.10
C PRO A 400 -12.33 6.62 12.90
N LYS A 401 -13.25 7.35 12.25
CA LYS A 401 -14.45 7.87 12.92
C LYS A 401 -15.42 6.76 13.29
N ARG A 402 -15.58 5.76 12.41
CA ARG A 402 -16.43 4.58 12.63
C ARG A 402 -15.67 3.42 13.28
N GLN A 403 -14.36 3.57 13.54
CA GLN A 403 -13.50 2.57 14.17
C GLN A 403 -13.49 1.21 13.42
N ILE A 404 -13.53 1.23 12.10
CA ILE A 404 -13.48 0.04 11.24
C ILE A 404 -12.42 0.15 10.15
N ALA A 405 -12.01 -1.03 9.67
CA ALA A 405 -11.30 -1.19 8.41
C ALA A 405 -11.96 -2.29 7.58
N ALA A 406 -11.85 -2.17 6.27
CA ALA A 406 -12.39 -3.17 5.35
C ALA A 406 -11.44 -3.40 4.17
N VAL A 407 -11.46 -4.63 3.66
CA VAL A 407 -10.72 -5.07 2.48
C VAL A 407 -11.68 -5.82 1.57
N ILE A 408 -11.58 -5.58 0.26
CA ILE A 408 -12.28 -6.37 -0.77
C ILE A 408 -11.30 -6.66 -1.91
N LEU A 409 -11.23 -7.93 -2.32
CA LEU A 409 -10.24 -8.43 -3.27
C LEU A 409 -10.95 -9.16 -4.42
N MET A 410 -10.72 -8.74 -5.68
CA MET A 410 -11.42 -9.25 -6.87
C MET A 410 -10.49 -9.74 -7.97
N GLN A 411 -9.29 -9.44 -8.16
CA GLN A 411 -8.30 -9.94 -9.14
C GLN A 411 -8.69 -9.76 -10.61
N ILE A 412 -9.18 -8.56 -10.99
CA ILE A 412 -9.66 -8.24 -12.35
C ILE A 412 -8.94 -7.01 -12.90
N LEU A 413 -8.66 -7.01 -14.20
CA LEU A 413 -8.25 -5.85 -15.01
C LEU A 413 -9.40 -5.49 -15.97
N PRO A 414 -9.50 -4.21 -16.42
CA PRO A 414 -8.67 -3.07 -16.03
C PRO A 414 -8.90 -2.62 -14.60
N PHE A 415 -7.94 -1.92 -14.03
CA PHE A 415 -8.13 -1.21 -12.77
C PHE A 415 -9.27 -0.21 -12.90
N TYR A 416 -10.10 -0.10 -11.87
CA TYR A 416 -11.34 0.70 -11.89
C TYR A 416 -12.38 0.20 -12.91
N ASP A 417 -12.37 -1.11 -13.26
CA ASP A 417 -13.47 -1.75 -14.00
C ASP A 417 -14.83 -1.40 -13.36
N ASP A 418 -15.79 -0.95 -14.18
CA ASP A 418 -17.09 -0.44 -13.70
C ASP A 418 -17.83 -1.45 -12.84
N GLY A 419 -17.78 -2.75 -13.21
CA GLY A 419 -18.40 -3.82 -12.45
C GLY A 419 -17.75 -4.00 -11.08
N CYS A 420 -16.41 -4.01 -11.04
CA CYS A 420 -15.65 -4.10 -9.78
C CYS A 420 -15.93 -2.89 -8.89
N MET A 421 -15.96 -1.69 -9.47
CA MET A 421 -16.20 -0.46 -8.71
C MET A 421 -17.62 -0.39 -8.18
N LYS A 422 -18.61 -0.92 -8.93
CA LYS A 422 -19.97 -1.06 -8.42
C LYS A 422 -20.02 -1.99 -7.21
N VAL A 423 -19.42 -3.18 -7.29
CA VAL A 423 -19.37 -4.14 -6.17
C VAL A 423 -18.69 -3.55 -4.95
N TYR A 424 -17.56 -2.85 -5.14
CA TYR A 424 -16.81 -2.17 -4.09
C TYR A 424 -17.67 -1.11 -3.37
N ARG A 425 -18.35 -0.22 -4.12
CA ARG A 425 -19.16 0.85 -3.53
C ARG A 425 -20.43 0.35 -2.87
N ASP A 426 -21.06 -0.66 -3.45
CA ASP A 426 -22.24 -1.30 -2.85
C ASP A 426 -21.88 -1.99 -1.54
N PHE A 427 -20.73 -2.68 -1.47
CA PHE A 427 -20.19 -3.28 -0.26
C PHE A 427 -19.91 -2.21 0.82
N GLU A 428 -19.23 -1.13 0.46
CA GLU A 428 -18.96 -0.01 1.36
C GLU A 428 -20.26 0.61 1.91
N ALA A 429 -21.22 0.88 1.04
CA ALA A 429 -22.51 1.45 1.42
C ALA A 429 -23.35 0.50 2.30
N ALA A 430 -23.30 -0.83 2.04
CA ALA A 430 -23.98 -1.83 2.86
C ALA A 430 -23.42 -1.83 4.30
N ILE A 431 -22.10 -1.74 4.45
CA ILE A 431 -21.46 -1.60 5.77
C ILE A 431 -21.95 -0.31 6.45
N GLY A 432 -21.88 0.82 5.74
CA GLY A 432 -22.22 2.12 6.33
C GLY A 432 -23.68 2.24 6.80
N ARG A 433 -24.62 1.60 6.10
CA ARG A 433 -26.04 1.53 6.51
C ARG A 433 -26.27 0.66 7.75
N ASN A 434 -25.44 -0.36 7.94
CA ASN A 434 -25.70 -1.45 8.89
C ASN A 434 -24.77 -1.43 10.11
N LEU A 435 -23.75 -0.58 10.13
CA LEU A 435 -22.81 -0.48 11.25
C LEU A 435 -23.51 0.17 12.46
N ARG A 436 -23.38 -0.46 13.62
CA ARG A 436 -23.96 -0.02 14.89
C ARG A 436 -22.87 0.22 15.92
#